data_531b0d8b8f50984e9fc6e41dced2c004
#
_entry.id   531b0d8b8f50984e9fc6e41dced2c004
#
_cell.length_a   1.000
_cell.length_b   1.000
_cell.length_c   1.000
_cell.angle_alpha   90.00
_cell.angle_beta   90.00
_cell.angle_gamma   90.00
#
_symmetry.space_group_name_H-M   'P 1'
#
loop_
_entity.id
_entity.type
_entity.pdbx_description
1 polymer ?
#
loop_
_entity_poly.entity_id
_entity_poly.type
_entity_poly.pdbx_seq_one_letter_code
_entity_poly.pdbx_strand_id
1 'polypeptide(L)'
;MGEEHMDVWMLNRKILPNDLLDIFSALGNLQAQYDWVITDHSMWYGKNCPEAVCKRCQRAGLLMTGRELTEHLRAGYVWFLDGAVLSAVPLGMREEDVNLYEPVWDVDFCAPDYRFQTPLTRLELILFDGWAWVIVCNAAFSKLVQSRLPQAQPPDAFWKAFG
;
A
#
# COMPACT_ATOMS: atom_id res chain seq x y z
N MET A 1 -3.13 21.39 18.55
CA MET A 1 -3.23 21.09 17.13
C MET A 1 -4.06 19.84 16.93
N GLY A 2 -5.06 19.95 16.09
CA GLY A 2 -5.90 18.80 15.75
C GLY A 2 -5.14 17.72 15.02
N GLU A 3 -5.55 16.48 15.21
CA GLU A 3 -5.04 15.37 14.42
C GLU A 3 -5.40 15.57 12.96
N GLU A 4 -4.48 15.21 12.06
CA GLU A 4 -4.76 15.26 10.63
C GLU A 4 -5.88 14.27 10.30
N HIS A 5 -6.90 14.75 9.61
CA HIS A 5 -7.99 13.89 9.18
C HIS A 5 -7.50 12.94 8.07
N MET A 6 -7.79 11.67 8.22
CA MET A 6 -7.49 10.65 7.24
C MET A 6 -8.78 10.16 6.59
N ASP A 7 -8.74 10.06 5.28
CA ASP A 7 -9.83 9.46 4.50
C ASP A 7 -9.47 8.02 4.13
N VAL A 8 -10.49 7.18 4.01
CA VAL A 8 -10.36 5.78 3.65
C VAL A 8 -11.15 5.52 2.37
N TRP A 9 -10.48 4.93 1.39
CA TRP A 9 -11.07 4.55 0.11
C TRP A 9 -10.83 3.07 -0.12
N MET A 10 -11.83 2.36 -0.62
CA MET A 10 -11.74 0.94 -0.91
C MET A 10 -12.09 0.65 -2.36
N LEU A 11 -11.38 -0.28 -2.96
CA LEU A 11 -11.70 -0.76 -4.30
C LEU A 11 -11.41 -2.25 -4.44
N ASN A 12 -12.23 -2.92 -5.25
CA ASN A 12 -12.07 -4.33 -5.51
C ASN A 12 -10.83 -4.57 -6.37
N ARG A 13 -9.95 -5.46 -5.94
CA ARG A 13 -8.72 -5.82 -6.66
C ARG A 13 -9.00 -6.36 -8.06
N LYS A 14 -10.13 -7.02 -8.26
CA LYS A 14 -10.51 -7.64 -9.54
C LYS A 14 -10.74 -6.63 -10.66
N ILE A 15 -11.06 -5.38 -10.34
CA ILE A 15 -11.26 -4.34 -11.36
C ILE A 15 -9.95 -3.71 -11.82
N LEU A 16 -8.82 -4.14 -11.27
CA LEU A 16 -7.49 -3.63 -11.57
C LEU A 16 -6.71 -4.70 -12.34
N PRO A 17 -6.67 -4.67 -13.70
CA PRO A 17 -5.98 -5.69 -14.49
C PRO A 17 -4.51 -5.88 -14.14
N ASN A 18 -3.82 -4.81 -13.77
CA ASN A 18 -2.42 -4.84 -13.38
C ASN A 18 -2.21 -4.59 -11.87
N ASP A 19 -3.28 -4.80 -11.09
CA ASP A 19 -3.27 -4.74 -9.63
C ASP A 19 -2.69 -3.42 -9.08
N LEU A 20 -1.75 -3.49 -8.14
CA LEU A 20 -1.11 -2.33 -7.52
C LEU A 20 -0.50 -1.35 -8.54
N LEU A 21 0.00 -1.87 -9.66
CA LEU A 21 0.54 -1.03 -10.73
C LEU A 21 -0.51 -0.06 -11.31
N ASP A 22 -1.76 -0.49 -11.37
CA ASP A 22 -2.86 0.37 -11.83
C ASP A 22 -3.15 1.50 -10.84
N ILE A 23 -3.06 1.23 -9.54
CA ILE A 23 -3.20 2.26 -8.51
C ILE A 23 -2.07 3.29 -8.67
N PHE A 24 -0.84 2.83 -8.79
CA PHE A 24 0.32 3.72 -8.96
C PHE A 24 0.17 4.61 -10.21
N SER A 25 -0.20 4.01 -11.32
CA SER A 25 -0.41 4.73 -12.58
C SER A 25 -1.51 5.77 -12.48
N ALA A 26 -2.66 5.39 -11.91
CA ALA A 26 -3.80 6.28 -11.74
C ALA A 26 -3.47 7.49 -10.86
N LEU A 27 -2.62 7.29 -9.85
CA LEU A 27 -2.20 8.34 -8.93
C LEU A 27 -0.93 9.10 -9.40
N GLY A 28 -0.69 9.14 -10.72
CA GLY A 28 0.37 9.94 -11.32
C GLY A 28 1.77 9.36 -11.13
N ASN A 29 1.92 8.05 -11.26
CA ASN A 29 3.17 7.34 -11.01
C ASN A 29 3.66 7.54 -9.57
N LEU A 30 2.75 7.36 -8.65
CA LEU A 30 2.96 7.58 -7.22
C LEU A 30 4.19 6.85 -6.68
N GLN A 31 4.46 5.64 -7.16
CA GLN A 31 5.60 4.84 -6.73
C GLN A 31 6.94 5.55 -6.92
N ALA A 32 7.07 6.35 -7.96
CA ALA A 32 8.32 7.06 -8.26
C ALA A 32 8.57 8.29 -7.38
N GLN A 33 7.55 8.74 -6.66
CA GLN A 33 7.59 9.94 -5.83
C GLN A 33 7.94 9.65 -4.37
N TYR A 34 7.96 8.38 -4.00
CA TYR A 34 8.16 7.93 -2.61
C TYR A 34 9.02 6.68 -2.57
N ASP A 35 9.65 6.46 -1.42
CA ASP A 35 10.10 5.14 -1.03
C ASP A 35 8.97 4.49 -0.23
N TRP A 36 9.05 3.17 -0.04
CA TRP A 36 7.92 2.40 0.51
C TRP A 36 8.38 1.52 1.66
N VAL A 37 7.75 1.71 2.81
CA VAL A 37 7.86 0.78 3.94
C VAL A 37 6.78 -0.28 3.74
N ILE A 38 7.20 -1.54 3.65
CA ILE A 38 6.30 -2.67 3.41
C ILE A 38 6.33 -3.55 4.64
N THR A 39 5.18 -3.70 5.29
CA THR A 39 5.02 -4.49 6.51
C THR A 39 3.77 -5.38 6.38
N ASP A 40 3.64 -6.32 7.30
CA ASP A 40 2.48 -7.23 7.39
C ASP A 40 2.10 -7.80 6.01
N HIS A 41 3.10 -8.30 5.28
CA HIS A 41 2.89 -8.74 3.92
C HIS A 41 2.98 -10.26 3.76
N SER A 42 2.23 -10.77 2.77
CA SER A 42 2.36 -12.11 2.24
C SER A 42 2.76 -12.02 0.77
N MET A 43 4.07 -11.98 0.52
CA MET A 43 4.59 -11.97 -0.84
C MET A 43 4.71 -13.37 -1.42
N TRP A 44 4.35 -13.49 -2.67
CA TRP A 44 4.60 -14.66 -3.50
C TRP A 44 5.72 -14.37 -4.49
N TYR A 45 6.43 -15.42 -4.89
CA TYR A 45 7.60 -15.31 -5.76
C TYR A 45 7.36 -16.06 -7.06
N GLY A 46 7.64 -15.40 -8.19
CA GLY A 46 7.60 -16.03 -9.50
C GLY A 46 8.73 -17.01 -9.68
N LYS A 47 8.58 -17.93 -10.64
CA LYS A 47 9.60 -18.95 -10.95
C LYS A 47 10.95 -18.35 -11.28
N ASN A 48 10.96 -17.17 -11.89
CA ASN A 48 12.18 -16.50 -12.33
C ASN A 48 12.67 -15.43 -11.37
N CYS A 49 12.12 -15.39 -10.15
CA CYS A 49 12.56 -14.44 -9.14
C CYS A 49 14.02 -14.68 -8.75
N PRO A 50 14.90 -13.69 -8.91
CA PRO A 50 16.30 -13.84 -8.50
C PRO A 50 16.39 -14.14 -7.00
N GLU A 51 17.35 -14.98 -6.62
CA GLU A 51 17.54 -15.38 -5.22
C GLU A 51 17.72 -14.19 -4.29
N ALA A 52 18.50 -13.20 -4.71
CA ALA A 52 18.74 -11.99 -3.92
C ALA A 52 17.44 -11.22 -3.66
N VAL A 53 16.55 -11.14 -4.64
CA VAL A 53 15.23 -10.49 -4.50
C VAL A 53 14.36 -11.29 -3.53
N CYS A 54 14.31 -12.61 -3.69
CA CYS A 54 13.53 -13.47 -2.79
C CYS A 54 13.98 -13.34 -1.34
N LYS A 55 15.29 -13.40 -1.09
CA LYS A 55 15.84 -13.28 0.26
C LYS A 55 15.50 -11.94 0.91
N ARG A 56 15.61 -10.86 0.15
CA ARG A 56 15.27 -9.53 0.65
C ARG A 56 13.78 -9.42 0.99
N CYS A 57 12.92 -9.91 0.11
CA CYS A 57 11.47 -9.81 0.27
C CYS A 57 10.89 -10.78 1.30
N GLN A 58 11.67 -11.74 1.80
CA GLN A 58 11.26 -12.62 2.89
C GLN A 58 11.27 -11.94 4.26
N ARG A 59 11.86 -10.78 4.38
CA ARG A 59 11.87 -10.02 5.64
C ARG A 59 10.44 -9.59 6.00
N ALA A 60 10.13 -9.61 7.30
CA ALA A 60 8.81 -9.20 7.80
C ALA A 60 8.52 -7.73 7.52
N GLY A 61 9.54 -6.89 7.56
CA GLY A 61 9.44 -5.48 7.17
C GLY A 61 10.62 -5.08 6.31
N LEU A 62 10.37 -4.26 5.29
CA LEU A 62 11.42 -3.79 4.39
C LEU A 62 11.15 -2.36 3.92
N LEU A 63 12.23 -1.69 3.57
CA LEU A 63 12.20 -0.40 2.88
C LEU A 63 12.68 -0.63 1.45
N MET A 64 11.86 -0.23 0.48
CA MET A 64 12.13 -0.45 -0.93
C MET A 64 11.87 0.84 -1.70
N THR A 65 12.73 1.17 -2.67
CA THR A 65 12.45 2.29 -3.56
C THR A 65 11.24 1.98 -4.43
N GLY A 66 10.52 3.01 -4.83
CA GLY A 66 9.41 2.82 -5.76
C GLY A 66 9.83 2.23 -7.09
N ARG A 67 11.04 2.55 -7.52
CA ARG A 67 11.64 1.97 -8.73
C ARG A 67 11.82 0.45 -8.59
N GLU A 68 12.44 0.01 -7.50
CA GLU A 68 12.62 -1.42 -7.24
C GLU A 68 11.29 -2.17 -7.18
N LEU A 69 10.35 -1.61 -6.42
CA LEU A 69 9.02 -2.20 -6.28
C LEU A 69 8.33 -2.35 -7.64
N THR A 70 8.37 -1.30 -8.46
CA THR A 70 7.79 -1.31 -9.80
C THR A 70 8.46 -2.36 -10.70
N GLU A 71 9.79 -2.42 -10.69
CA GLU A 71 10.55 -3.39 -11.49
C GLU A 71 10.19 -4.83 -11.09
N HIS A 72 10.12 -5.11 -9.79
CA HIS A 72 9.79 -6.45 -9.30
C HIS A 72 8.36 -6.87 -9.65
N LEU A 73 7.41 -5.95 -9.54
CA LEU A 73 6.02 -6.22 -9.91
C LEU A 73 5.86 -6.44 -11.42
N ARG A 74 6.47 -5.60 -12.23
CA ARG A 74 6.39 -5.71 -13.69
C ARG A 74 7.07 -6.96 -14.23
N ALA A 75 8.19 -7.36 -13.63
CA ALA A 75 8.90 -8.57 -14.01
C ALA A 75 8.19 -9.85 -13.54
N GLY A 76 7.17 -9.74 -12.69
CA GLY A 76 6.51 -10.89 -12.10
C GLY A 76 7.37 -11.62 -11.08
N TYR A 77 8.37 -10.97 -10.52
CA TYR A 77 9.24 -11.58 -9.49
C TYR A 77 8.50 -11.74 -8.17
N VAL A 78 7.66 -10.76 -7.82
CA VAL A 78 6.88 -10.78 -6.58
C VAL A 78 5.48 -10.27 -6.83
N TRP A 79 4.54 -10.70 -6.00
CA TRP A 79 3.21 -10.10 -5.89
C TRP A 79 2.66 -10.35 -4.48
N PHE A 80 1.69 -9.55 -4.08
CA PHE A 80 1.06 -9.69 -2.78
C PHE A 80 -0.14 -10.62 -2.89
N LEU A 81 -0.22 -11.59 -1.98
CA LEU A 81 -1.28 -12.61 -2.01
C LEU A 81 -2.47 -12.23 -1.15
N ASP A 82 -2.30 -12.25 0.18
CA ASP A 82 -3.41 -12.06 1.13
C ASP A 82 -3.41 -10.72 1.83
N GLY A 83 -2.24 -10.17 2.07
CA GLY A 83 -2.11 -8.94 2.81
C GLY A 83 -0.83 -8.18 2.53
N ALA A 84 -0.85 -6.90 2.78
CA ALA A 84 0.32 -6.02 2.78
C ALA A 84 -0.08 -4.65 3.32
N VAL A 85 0.85 -3.98 3.96
CA VAL A 85 0.74 -2.54 4.27
C VAL A 85 1.93 -1.85 3.62
N LEU A 86 1.67 -0.97 2.68
CA LEU A 86 2.68 -0.18 1.98
C LEU A 86 2.51 1.28 2.39
N SER A 87 3.48 1.79 3.14
CA SER A 87 3.46 3.17 3.63
C SER A 87 4.42 4.02 2.79
N ALA A 88 3.89 5.07 2.17
CA ALA A 88 4.69 6.02 1.39
C ALA A 88 5.52 6.90 2.32
N VAL A 89 6.82 6.91 2.14
CA VAL A 89 7.74 7.75 2.91
C VAL A 89 8.59 8.61 1.96
N PRO A 90 9.18 9.71 2.43
CA PRO A 90 10.04 10.53 1.59
C PRO A 90 11.17 9.74 0.94
N LEU A 91 11.55 10.13 -0.27
CA LEU A 91 12.67 9.50 -0.99
C LEU A 91 13.97 9.63 -0.18
N GLY A 92 14.78 8.59 -0.23
CA GLY A 92 16.10 8.57 0.39
C GLY A 92 16.13 8.25 1.88
N MET A 93 15.05 7.76 2.43
CA MET A 93 15.02 7.31 3.82
C MET A 93 15.90 6.09 4.01
N ARG A 94 16.48 5.97 5.20
CA ARG A 94 17.26 4.79 5.61
C ARG A 94 16.39 3.87 6.45
N GLU A 95 16.72 2.57 6.45
CA GLU A 95 15.98 1.59 7.26
C GLU A 95 15.93 1.96 8.74
N GLU A 96 16.99 2.54 9.26
CA GLU A 96 17.08 2.96 10.67
C GLU A 96 16.17 4.14 11.02
N ASP A 97 15.70 4.90 10.01
CA ASP A 97 14.83 6.06 10.18
C ASP A 97 13.34 5.72 10.10
N VAL A 98 13.02 4.47 9.80
CA VAL A 98 11.64 3.99 9.67
C VAL A 98 11.41 2.76 10.52
N ASN A 99 10.17 2.55 10.92
CA ASN A 99 9.81 1.35 11.69
C ASN A 99 9.48 0.20 10.73
N LEU A 100 10.32 -0.84 10.75
CA LEU A 100 10.14 -2.03 9.92
C LEU A 100 9.64 -3.25 10.72
N TYR A 101 9.49 -3.15 12.03
CA TYR A 101 9.49 -4.34 12.87
C TYR A 101 8.21 -4.61 13.65
N GLU A 102 7.23 -3.74 13.58
CA GLU A 102 5.98 -3.96 14.29
C GLU A 102 4.84 -4.13 13.30
N PRO A 103 4.60 -5.35 12.81
CA PRO A 103 3.37 -5.59 12.07
C PRO A 103 2.21 -5.34 13.01
N VAL A 104 1.31 -4.48 12.61
CA VAL A 104 0.11 -4.23 13.40
C VAL A 104 -0.92 -5.28 12.97
N TRP A 105 -1.05 -6.31 13.79
CA TRP A 105 -2.08 -7.31 13.62
C TRP A 105 -3.42 -6.74 14.09
N ASP A 106 -4.50 -7.11 13.45
CA ASP A 106 -5.86 -6.68 13.80
C ASP A 106 -6.10 -5.18 13.71
N VAL A 107 -5.52 -4.54 12.71
CA VAL A 107 -5.71 -3.10 12.50
C VAL A 107 -7.09 -2.86 11.89
N ASP A 108 -7.89 -2.06 12.56
CA ASP A 108 -9.09 -1.49 11.97
C ASP A 108 -8.74 -0.12 11.39
N PHE A 109 -8.43 -0.09 10.09
CA PHE A 109 -8.10 1.14 9.39
C PHE A 109 -9.29 2.11 9.28
N CYS A 110 -10.50 1.64 9.56
CA CYS A 110 -11.71 2.49 9.63
C CYS A 110 -11.94 3.07 11.01
N ALA A 111 -11.19 2.64 12.02
CA ALA A 111 -11.36 3.16 13.38
C ALA A 111 -10.90 4.61 13.48
N PRO A 112 -11.60 5.44 14.26
CA PRO A 112 -11.21 6.84 14.42
C PRO A 112 -9.81 7.06 15.00
N ASP A 113 -9.29 6.08 15.72
CA ASP A 113 -7.96 6.10 16.34
C ASP A 113 -6.87 5.46 15.48
N TYR A 114 -7.17 5.05 14.25
CA TYR A 114 -6.15 4.51 13.36
C TYR A 114 -5.03 5.52 13.13
N ARG A 115 -3.81 5.02 13.14
CA ARG A 115 -2.61 5.82 12.85
C ARG A 115 -1.77 5.08 11.81
N PHE A 116 -1.09 5.85 10.96
CA PHE A 116 -0.16 5.29 10.00
C PHE A 116 0.95 4.48 10.68
N GLN A 117 1.44 3.45 9.99
CA GLN A 117 2.54 2.61 10.47
C GLN A 117 3.81 3.42 10.78
N THR A 118 4.03 4.49 10.05
CA THR A 118 5.11 5.43 10.33
C THR A 118 4.58 6.86 10.32
N PRO A 119 5.05 7.72 11.25
CA PRO A 119 4.59 9.12 11.32
C PRO A 119 5.00 9.95 10.11
N LEU A 120 5.92 9.47 9.27
CA LEU A 120 6.40 10.17 8.10
C LEU A 120 5.45 10.04 6.89
N THR A 121 4.52 9.10 6.94
CA THR A 121 3.63 8.86 5.80
C THR A 121 2.36 9.72 5.85
N ARG A 122 1.79 9.97 4.69
CA ARG A 122 0.47 10.59 4.52
C ARG A 122 -0.43 9.73 3.62
N LEU A 123 0.07 8.57 3.24
CA LEU A 123 -0.63 7.62 2.38
C LEU A 123 -0.18 6.21 2.69
N GLU A 124 -1.14 5.33 2.92
CA GLU A 124 -0.90 3.89 3.01
C GLU A 124 -1.80 3.14 2.04
N LEU A 125 -1.24 2.13 1.40
CA LEU A 125 -1.96 1.18 0.56
C LEU A 125 -2.00 -0.14 1.31
N ILE A 126 -3.20 -0.64 1.60
CA ILE A 126 -3.39 -1.86 2.39
C ILE A 126 -4.12 -2.87 1.53
N LEU A 127 -3.52 -4.04 1.35
CA LEU A 127 -4.22 -5.16 0.74
C LEU A 127 -5.00 -5.89 1.84
N PHE A 128 -6.32 -5.85 1.73
CA PHE A 128 -7.22 -6.42 2.71
C PHE A 128 -7.74 -7.78 2.21
N ASP A 129 -7.37 -8.81 2.95
CA ASP A 129 -7.87 -10.19 2.76
C ASP A 129 -7.74 -10.70 1.31
N GLY A 130 -6.76 -10.20 0.59
CA GLY A 130 -6.44 -10.62 -0.77
C GLY A 130 -7.38 -10.15 -1.87
N TRP A 131 -8.45 -9.41 -1.56
CA TRP A 131 -9.46 -9.06 -2.56
C TRP A 131 -9.77 -7.57 -2.69
N ALA A 132 -9.40 -6.76 -1.74
CA ALA A 132 -9.63 -5.32 -1.78
C ALA A 132 -8.35 -4.54 -1.47
N TRP A 133 -8.09 -3.48 -2.23
CA TRP A 133 -7.10 -2.49 -1.86
C TRP A 133 -7.78 -1.37 -1.08
N VAL A 134 -7.17 -0.99 0.03
CA VAL A 134 -7.61 0.10 0.89
C VAL A 134 -6.58 1.21 0.82
N ILE A 135 -7.02 2.42 0.55
CA ILE A 135 -6.17 3.60 0.48
C ILE A 135 -6.53 4.48 1.66
N VAL A 136 -5.60 4.63 2.59
CA VAL A 136 -5.73 5.52 3.75
C VAL A 136 -4.83 6.72 3.50
N CYS A 137 -5.39 7.92 3.48
CA CYS A 137 -4.63 9.08 3.03
C CYS A 137 -5.15 10.39 3.64
N ASN A 138 -4.32 11.44 3.53
CA ASN A 138 -4.72 12.77 3.91
C ASN A 138 -5.65 13.41 2.86
N ALA A 139 -6.14 14.61 3.14
CA ALA A 139 -7.10 15.31 2.27
C ALA A 139 -6.55 15.58 0.86
N ALA A 140 -5.26 15.87 0.73
CA ALA A 140 -4.66 16.15 -0.56
C ALA A 140 -4.67 14.91 -1.46
N PHE A 141 -4.27 13.76 -0.93
CA PHE A 141 -4.33 12.49 -1.67
C PHE A 141 -5.78 12.04 -1.90
N SER A 142 -6.67 12.31 -0.96
CA SER A 142 -8.08 11.97 -1.10
C SER A 142 -8.71 12.58 -2.35
N LYS A 143 -8.42 13.83 -2.63
CA LYS A 143 -8.87 14.50 -3.86
C LYS A 143 -8.36 13.81 -5.11
N LEU A 144 -7.10 13.39 -5.09
CA LEU A 144 -6.49 12.68 -6.20
C LEU A 144 -7.16 11.30 -6.42
N VAL A 145 -7.40 10.57 -5.33
CA VAL A 145 -8.12 9.29 -5.39
C VAL A 145 -9.50 9.46 -6.01
N GLN A 146 -10.27 10.44 -5.55
CA GLN A 146 -11.61 10.71 -6.07
C GLN A 146 -11.60 10.98 -7.58
N SER A 147 -10.62 11.75 -8.05
CA SER A 147 -10.57 12.15 -9.46
C SER A 147 -9.98 11.07 -10.37
N ARG A 148 -9.04 10.25 -9.87
CA ARG A 148 -8.27 9.30 -10.68
C ARG A 148 -8.71 7.84 -10.54
N LEU A 149 -9.38 7.51 -9.45
CA LEU A 149 -9.90 6.17 -9.18
C LEU A 149 -11.40 6.27 -8.89
N PRO A 150 -12.23 6.52 -9.90
CA PRO A 150 -13.66 6.74 -9.69
C PRO A 150 -14.40 5.51 -9.13
N GLN A 151 -13.81 4.32 -9.24
CA GLN A 151 -14.37 3.10 -8.67
C GLN A 151 -14.12 2.97 -7.17
N ALA A 152 -13.17 3.74 -6.60
CA ALA A 152 -12.91 3.73 -5.18
C ALA A 152 -14.09 4.33 -4.42
N GLN A 153 -14.48 3.69 -3.34
CA GLN A 153 -15.63 4.07 -2.53
C GLN A 153 -15.23 4.17 -1.05
N PRO A 154 -15.90 5.05 -0.27
CA PRO A 154 -15.77 4.99 1.18
C PRO A 154 -16.18 3.61 1.71
N PRO A 155 -15.67 3.18 2.88
CA PRO A 155 -15.95 1.84 3.41
C PRO A 155 -17.43 1.50 3.49
N ASP A 156 -18.28 2.42 3.97
CA ASP A 156 -19.72 2.15 4.11
C ASP A 156 -20.37 1.83 2.75
N ALA A 157 -20.06 2.62 1.73
CA ALA A 157 -20.59 2.40 0.39
C ALA A 157 -20.03 1.12 -0.22
N PHE A 158 -18.75 0.84 -0.01
CA PHE A 158 -18.09 -0.37 -0.50
C PHE A 158 -18.75 -1.63 0.08
N TRP A 159 -18.91 -1.68 1.38
CA TRP A 159 -19.51 -2.85 2.05
C TRP A 159 -20.97 -3.06 1.67
N LYS A 160 -21.74 -2.00 1.44
CA LYS A 160 -23.12 -2.11 0.97
C LYS A 160 -23.24 -2.77 -0.40
N ALA A 161 -22.24 -2.57 -1.27
CA ALA A 161 -22.24 -3.19 -2.60
C ALA A 161 -22.01 -4.70 -2.55
N PHE A 162 -21.46 -5.23 -1.46
CA PHE A 162 -21.14 -6.66 -1.29
C PHE A 162 -21.92 -7.34 -0.16
N GLY A 163 -22.73 -6.59 0.56
CA GLY A 163 -23.52 -7.09 1.68
C GLY A 163 -24.91 -7.62 1.35
#